data_b5500e212c90ef7798647d68107e6169
#
_entry.id   b5500e212c90ef7798647d68107e6169
#
_cell.length_a   1.000
_cell.length_b   1.000
_cell.length_c   1.000
_cell.angle_alpha   90.00
_cell.angle_beta   90.00
_cell.angle_gamma   90.00
#
_symmetry.space_group_name_H-M   'P 1'
#
loop_
_entity.id
_entity.type
_entity.pdbx_description
1 polymer ?
#
loop_
_entity_poly.entity_id
_entity_poly.type
_entity_poly.pdbx_seq_one_letter_code
_entity_poly.pdbx_strand_id
1 'polypeptide(L)'
;MRKIILIDLDCNVVHSVIRSNVLQIDTLIVSSKSDVINIQEKYNIPIVLSWYEVNEYYTKQNIKLDYSIIENFRNTQLKVEHFFSRVTSDLNSQQYLYYCALSFWIDRFKNEKIDAVFSSTLEFGGLFDSVIFDVAKYYNKRVFLLETSLYNGNIVSNSILNYAEKEYIK
;
A
#
# COMPACT_ATOMS: atom_id res chain seq x y z
N MET A 1 -16.65 7.30 -10.29
CA MET A 1 -15.33 6.78 -10.68
C MET A 1 -14.79 5.95 -9.52
N ARG A 2 -14.17 4.79 -9.78
CA ARG A 2 -13.63 3.93 -8.72
C ARG A 2 -12.32 4.52 -8.20
N LYS A 3 -12.19 4.62 -6.86
CA LYS A 3 -10.96 5.07 -6.21
C LYS A 3 -10.01 3.92 -5.93
N ILE A 4 -8.73 4.12 -6.26
CA ILE A 4 -7.71 3.09 -6.13
C ILE A 4 -6.45 3.61 -5.43
N ILE A 5 -5.69 2.66 -4.88
CA ILE A 5 -4.33 2.87 -4.39
C ILE A 5 -3.37 2.18 -5.36
N LEU A 6 -2.29 2.86 -5.72
CA LEU A 6 -1.20 2.30 -6.53
C LEU A 6 0.09 2.27 -5.72
N ILE A 7 0.78 1.13 -5.74
CA ILE A 7 2.01 0.91 -4.96
C ILE A 7 3.09 0.35 -5.87
N ASP A 8 4.22 1.08 -5.92
CA ASP A 8 5.46 0.67 -6.58
C ASP A 8 5.29 0.23 -8.05
N LEU A 9 4.40 0.88 -8.77
CA LEU A 9 4.20 0.64 -10.19
C LEU A 9 5.13 1.50 -11.03
N ASP A 10 5.54 0.97 -12.18
CA ASP A 10 6.30 1.73 -13.18
C ASP A 10 5.56 3.00 -13.59
N CYS A 11 6.30 4.10 -13.76
CA CYS A 11 5.73 5.40 -14.10
C CYS A 11 4.87 5.38 -15.38
N ASN A 12 5.23 4.54 -16.36
CA ASN A 12 4.44 4.43 -17.59
C ASN A 12 3.08 3.79 -17.32
N VAL A 13 3.01 2.84 -16.38
CA VAL A 13 1.75 2.25 -15.93
C VAL A 13 0.91 3.29 -15.23
N VAL A 14 1.51 4.05 -14.30
CA VAL A 14 0.83 5.14 -13.60
C VAL A 14 0.27 6.16 -14.58
N HIS A 15 1.08 6.61 -15.54
CA HIS A 15 0.64 7.54 -16.59
C HIS A 15 -0.50 6.96 -17.44
N SER A 16 -0.45 5.67 -17.77
CA SER A 16 -1.49 5.01 -18.54
C SER A 16 -2.81 4.94 -17.78
N VAL A 17 -2.76 4.62 -16.48
CA VAL A 17 -3.93 4.61 -15.61
C VAL A 17 -4.55 6.00 -15.53
N ILE A 18 -3.75 7.04 -15.33
CA ILE A 18 -4.24 8.42 -15.25
C ILE A 18 -4.89 8.84 -16.57
N ARG A 19 -4.24 8.58 -17.71
CA ARG A 19 -4.74 8.96 -19.03
C ARG A 19 -6.02 8.23 -19.41
N SER A 20 -6.23 7.02 -18.91
CA SER A 20 -7.46 6.25 -19.19
C SER A 20 -8.72 6.93 -18.65
N ASN A 21 -8.59 7.77 -17.64
CA ASN A 21 -9.66 8.47 -16.93
C ASN A 21 -10.82 7.56 -16.44
N VAL A 22 -10.53 6.27 -16.28
CA VAL A 22 -11.49 5.25 -15.80
C VAL A 22 -11.42 5.11 -14.28
N LEU A 23 -10.21 5.28 -13.73
CA LEU A 23 -9.91 5.10 -12.31
C LEU A 23 -9.42 6.43 -11.72
N GLN A 24 -9.76 6.68 -10.47
CA GLN A 24 -9.25 7.81 -9.70
C GLN A 24 -8.21 7.31 -8.71
N ILE A 25 -6.98 7.80 -8.84
CA ILE A 25 -5.93 7.47 -7.88
C ILE A 25 -6.13 8.32 -6.63
N ASP A 26 -6.26 7.66 -5.49
CA ASP A 26 -6.35 8.29 -4.18
C ASP A 26 -4.97 8.45 -3.56
N THR A 27 -4.21 7.37 -3.54
CA THR A 27 -2.87 7.32 -2.99
C THR A 27 -1.95 6.60 -3.97
N LEU A 28 -0.78 7.19 -4.20
CA LEU A 28 0.29 6.64 -5.01
C LEU A 28 1.56 6.57 -4.19
N ILE A 29 2.16 5.40 -4.11
CA ILE A 29 3.49 5.19 -3.53
C ILE A 29 4.43 4.77 -4.65
N VAL A 30 5.53 5.50 -4.81
CA VAL A 30 6.54 5.28 -5.85
C VAL A 30 7.90 5.00 -5.26
N SER A 31 8.79 4.42 -6.06
CA SER A 31 10.13 4.02 -5.61
C SER A 31 11.07 5.21 -5.36
N SER A 32 10.91 6.32 -6.07
CA SER A 32 11.85 7.44 -5.99
C SER A 32 11.20 8.78 -5.65
N LYS A 33 11.98 9.69 -5.02
CA LYS A 33 11.55 11.07 -4.76
C LYS A 33 11.39 11.90 -6.03
N SER A 34 12.20 11.64 -7.05
CA SER A 34 12.08 12.33 -8.34
C SER A 34 10.74 12.05 -9.02
N ASP A 35 10.24 10.83 -8.89
CA ASP A 35 8.93 10.46 -9.44
C ASP A 35 7.80 11.16 -8.69
N VAL A 36 7.91 11.35 -7.37
CA VAL A 36 6.94 12.12 -6.59
C VAL A 36 6.79 13.53 -7.16
N ILE A 37 7.90 14.24 -7.35
CA ILE A 37 7.90 15.62 -7.87
C ILE A 37 7.27 15.65 -9.27
N ASN A 38 7.74 14.80 -10.17
CA ASN A 38 7.27 14.74 -11.54
C ASN A 38 5.76 14.45 -11.66
N ILE A 39 5.23 13.63 -10.79
CA ILE A 39 3.82 13.25 -10.79
C ILE A 39 2.98 14.35 -10.14
N GLN A 40 3.40 14.92 -9.01
CA GLN A 40 2.69 16.00 -8.32
C GLN A 40 2.55 17.26 -9.19
N GLU A 41 3.58 17.60 -9.97
CA GLU A 41 3.52 18.74 -10.88
C GLU A 41 2.53 18.54 -12.04
N LYS A 42 2.30 17.30 -12.45
CA LYS A 42 1.48 16.98 -13.63
C LYS A 42 0.05 16.60 -13.32
N TYR A 43 -0.19 16.01 -12.16
CA TYR A 43 -1.45 15.36 -11.85
C TYR A 43 -1.96 15.72 -10.45
N ASN A 44 -3.25 15.93 -10.36
CA ASN A 44 -3.91 16.22 -9.08
C ASN A 44 -4.26 14.91 -8.35
N ILE A 45 -3.24 14.25 -7.78
CA ILE A 45 -3.42 13.07 -6.93
C ILE A 45 -3.35 13.51 -5.47
N PRO A 46 -4.32 13.14 -4.62
CA PRO A 46 -4.39 13.61 -3.23
C PRO A 46 -3.15 13.30 -2.41
N ILE A 47 -2.60 12.10 -2.55
CA ILE A 47 -1.41 11.65 -1.80
C ILE A 47 -0.45 10.97 -2.77
N VAL A 48 0.75 11.54 -2.89
CA VAL A 48 1.88 10.95 -3.63
C VAL A 48 3.08 10.92 -2.71
N LEU A 49 3.63 9.73 -2.47
CA LEU A 49 4.74 9.51 -1.55
C LEU A 49 5.81 8.63 -2.21
N SER A 50 7.06 8.85 -1.84
CA SER A 50 8.12 7.86 -2.07
C SER A 50 8.21 6.91 -0.88
N TRP A 51 8.80 5.73 -1.11
CA TRP A 51 9.14 4.80 -0.02
C TRP A 51 9.98 5.42 1.10
N TYR A 52 10.80 6.40 0.78
CA TYR A 52 11.64 7.10 1.75
C TYR A 52 10.86 8.06 2.65
N GLU A 53 9.69 8.53 2.22
CA GLU A 53 8.89 9.54 2.92
C GLU A 53 7.69 8.96 3.64
N VAL A 54 7.30 7.74 3.26
CA VAL A 54 6.06 7.13 3.74
C VAL A 54 6.01 7.00 5.26
N ASN A 55 7.13 6.64 5.89
CA ASN A 55 7.22 6.50 7.35
C ASN A 55 7.03 7.84 8.06
N GLU A 56 7.75 8.86 7.58
CA GLU A 56 7.63 10.21 8.12
C GLU A 56 6.22 10.77 7.92
N TYR A 57 5.61 10.43 6.79
CA TYR A 57 4.24 10.82 6.53
C TYR A 57 3.25 10.18 7.51
N TYR A 58 3.39 8.88 7.80
CA TYR A 58 2.52 8.20 8.76
C TYR A 58 2.66 8.77 10.17
N THR A 59 3.88 9.06 10.63
CA THR A 59 4.10 9.59 11.98
C THR A 59 3.52 10.98 12.21
N LYS A 60 3.26 11.74 11.15
CA LYS A 60 2.59 13.04 11.22
C LYS A 60 1.06 12.95 11.32
N GLN A 61 0.49 11.76 11.15
CA GLN A 61 -0.94 11.55 11.25
C GLN A 61 -1.34 11.28 12.70
N ASN A 62 -2.57 11.67 13.06
CA ASN A 62 -3.12 11.32 14.37
C ASN A 62 -3.52 9.85 14.40
N ILE A 63 -3.03 9.11 15.40
CA ILE A 63 -3.45 7.73 15.62
C ILE A 63 -4.88 7.71 16.17
N LYS A 64 -5.78 7.03 15.44
CA LYS A 64 -7.19 6.86 15.79
C LYS A 64 -7.56 5.38 15.74
N LEU A 65 -6.98 4.59 16.65
CA LEU A 65 -7.25 3.16 16.75
C LEU A 65 -7.97 2.86 18.06
N ASP A 66 -9.01 2.06 17.99
CA ASP A 66 -9.60 1.44 19.16
C ASP A 66 -9.01 0.03 19.39
N TYR A 67 -9.27 -0.52 20.57
CA TYR A 67 -8.74 -1.83 20.98
C TYR A 67 -9.20 -2.96 20.04
N SER A 68 -10.43 -2.92 19.59
CA SER A 68 -10.98 -3.97 18.69
C SER A 68 -10.28 -4.01 17.34
N ILE A 69 -9.89 -2.86 16.82
CA ILE A 69 -9.11 -2.77 15.59
C ILE A 69 -7.70 -3.34 15.82
N ILE A 70 -7.05 -2.96 16.91
CA ILE A 70 -5.70 -3.48 17.24
C ILE A 70 -5.71 -5.01 17.30
N GLU A 71 -6.68 -5.60 17.99
CA GLU A 71 -6.80 -7.07 18.08
C GLU A 71 -7.04 -7.75 16.73
N ASN A 72 -7.90 -7.17 15.88
CA ASN A 72 -8.16 -7.70 14.55
C ASN A 72 -6.91 -7.74 13.65
N PHE A 73 -5.92 -6.88 13.92
CA PHE A 73 -4.69 -6.80 13.15
C PHE A 73 -3.46 -7.32 13.90
N ARG A 74 -3.65 -8.14 14.93
CA ARG A 74 -2.54 -8.69 15.73
C ARG A 74 -1.55 -9.49 14.89
N ASN A 75 -2.04 -10.30 13.97
CA ASN A 75 -1.18 -11.09 13.08
C ASN A 75 -0.38 -10.21 12.12
N THR A 76 -0.98 -9.14 11.62
CA THR A 76 -0.30 -8.14 10.79
C THR A 76 0.81 -7.45 11.58
N GLN A 77 0.53 -7.10 12.83
CA GLN A 77 1.53 -6.52 13.73
C GLN A 77 2.75 -7.42 13.88
N LEU A 78 2.55 -8.70 14.17
CA LEU A 78 3.65 -9.66 14.34
C LEU A 78 4.51 -9.80 13.08
N LYS A 79 3.88 -9.82 11.90
CA LYS A 79 4.62 -9.84 10.62
C LYS A 79 5.48 -8.59 10.47
N VAL A 80 4.91 -7.42 10.68
CA VAL A 80 5.58 -6.14 10.52
C VAL A 80 6.72 -5.98 11.51
N GLU A 81 6.52 -6.33 12.78
CA GLU A 81 7.57 -6.30 13.81
C GLU A 81 8.73 -7.22 13.45
N HIS A 82 8.46 -8.40 12.89
CA HIS A 82 9.51 -9.30 12.41
C HIS A 82 10.36 -8.66 11.30
N PHE A 83 9.77 -7.93 10.37
CA PHE A 83 10.50 -7.20 9.33
C PHE A 83 11.27 -6.01 9.91
N PHE A 84 10.68 -5.25 10.81
CA PHE A 84 11.32 -4.10 11.45
C PHE A 84 12.51 -4.48 12.30
N SER A 85 12.55 -5.68 12.87
CA SER A 85 13.68 -6.14 13.64
C SER A 85 14.99 -6.21 12.83
N ARG A 86 14.89 -6.19 11.49
CA ARG A 86 16.05 -6.09 10.59
C ARG A 86 16.55 -4.66 10.39
N VAL A 87 15.73 -3.67 10.71
CA VAL A 87 16.03 -2.24 10.50
C VAL A 87 16.37 -1.54 11.79
N THR A 88 15.68 -1.86 12.86
CA THR A 88 15.90 -1.30 14.19
C THR A 88 15.63 -2.33 15.27
N SER A 89 16.40 -2.28 16.35
CA SER A 89 16.19 -3.10 17.54
C SER A 89 15.22 -2.48 18.55
N ASP A 90 14.80 -1.22 18.34
CA ASP A 90 13.88 -0.54 19.25
C ASP A 90 12.43 -0.93 18.97
N LEU A 91 11.91 -1.83 19.80
CA LEU A 91 10.54 -2.33 19.70
C LEU A 91 9.48 -1.22 19.81
N ASN A 92 9.71 -0.21 20.66
CA ASN A 92 8.75 0.87 20.83
C ASN A 92 8.60 1.69 19.55
N SER A 93 9.71 2.01 18.90
CA SER A 93 9.69 2.69 17.60
C SER A 93 9.01 1.84 16.51
N GLN A 94 9.24 0.53 16.51
CA GLN A 94 8.60 -0.39 15.58
C GLN A 94 7.08 -0.38 15.75
N GLN A 95 6.61 -0.53 16.99
CA GLN A 95 5.18 -0.53 17.31
C GLN A 95 4.53 0.80 17.00
N TYR A 96 5.19 1.90 17.33
CA TYR A 96 4.68 3.24 17.04
C TYR A 96 4.47 3.43 15.53
N LEU A 97 5.48 3.13 14.71
CA LEU A 97 5.37 3.22 13.25
C LEU A 97 4.26 2.31 12.71
N TYR A 98 4.16 1.09 13.22
CA TYR A 98 3.10 0.17 12.83
C TYR A 98 1.71 0.76 13.11
N TYR A 99 1.48 1.28 14.30
CA TYR A 99 0.18 1.87 14.65
C TYR A 99 -0.12 3.14 13.85
N CYS A 100 0.88 3.94 13.53
CA CYS A 100 0.71 5.08 12.63
C CYS A 100 0.25 4.63 11.23
N ALA A 101 0.92 3.63 10.66
CA ALA A 101 0.57 3.07 9.36
C ALA A 101 -0.83 2.43 9.38
N LEU A 102 -1.13 1.62 10.39
CA LEU A 102 -2.44 0.98 10.53
C LEU A 102 -3.55 2.03 10.62
N SER A 103 -3.38 3.04 11.48
CA SER A 103 -4.36 4.12 11.66
C SER A 103 -4.62 4.86 10.36
N PHE A 104 -3.55 5.20 9.62
CA PHE A 104 -3.65 5.88 8.34
C PHE A 104 -4.47 5.06 7.33
N TRP A 105 -4.14 3.77 7.15
CA TRP A 105 -4.83 2.94 6.17
C TRP A 105 -6.27 2.65 6.56
N ILE A 106 -6.55 2.40 7.84
CA ILE A 106 -7.94 2.27 8.33
C ILE A 106 -8.75 3.52 7.99
N ASP A 107 -8.21 4.71 8.26
CA ASP A 107 -8.88 5.97 7.96
C ASP A 107 -9.13 6.13 6.46
N ARG A 108 -8.13 5.85 5.61
CA ARG A 108 -8.28 5.91 4.14
C ARG A 108 -9.36 4.99 3.62
N PHE A 109 -9.34 3.71 4.01
CA PHE A 109 -10.34 2.74 3.54
C PHE A 109 -11.75 3.05 4.04
N LYS A 110 -11.86 3.54 5.28
CA LYS A 110 -13.15 3.89 5.89
C LYS A 110 -13.77 5.14 5.28
N ASN A 111 -12.98 6.20 5.11
CA ASN A 111 -13.51 7.53 4.77
C ASN A 111 -13.47 7.81 3.26
N GLU A 112 -12.46 7.31 2.53
CA GLU A 112 -12.27 7.63 1.12
C GLU A 112 -12.92 6.64 0.15
N LYS A 113 -13.54 5.58 0.67
CA LYS A 113 -14.24 4.58 -0.15
C LYS A 113 -13.34 3.96 -1.22
N ILE A 114 -12.14 3.54 -0.81
CA ILE A 114 -11.20 2.86 -1.71
C ILE A 114 -11.83 1.55 -2.23
N ASP A 115 -11.70 1.30 -3.52
CA ASP A 115 -12.29 0.13 -4.19
C ASP A 115 -11.28 -1.00 -4.37
N ALA A 116 -10.01 -0.67 -4.61
CA ALA A 116 -8.96 -1.65 -4.86
C ALA A 116 -7.56 -1.09 -4.59
N VAL A 117 -6.62 -2.01 -4.40
CA VAL A 117 -5.19 -1.75 -4.32
C VAL A 117 -4.51 -2.47 -5.48
N PHE A 118 -3.58 -1.78 -6.16
CA PHE A 118 -2.71 -2.37 -7.19
C PHE A 118 -1.26 -2.21 -6.73
N SER A 119 -0.51 -3.29 -6.77
CA SER A 119 0.90 -3.30 -6.37
C SER A 119 1.73 -4.11 -7.35
N SER A 120 2.99 -3.73 -7.56
CA SER A 120 3.96 -4.53 -8.32
C SER A 120 4.63 -5.58 -7.42
N THR A 121 4.55 -5.44 -6.12
CA THR A 121 5.21 -6.31 -5.16
C THR A 121 4.25 -6.84 -4.12
N LEU A 122 4.45 -8.08 -3.69
CA LEU A 122 3.69 -8.68 -2.58
C LEU A 122 4.39 -8.54 -1.24
N GLU A 123 5.70 -8.45 -1.21
CA GLU A 123 6.46 -8.68 0.03
C GLU A 123 7.77 -7.89 0.15
N PHE A 124 8.20 -7.13 -0.85
CA PHE A 124 9.59 -6.62 -0.87
C PHE A 124 9.80 -5.15 -0.59
N GLY A 125 8.79 -4.36 -0.73
CA GLY A 125 9.02 -2.90 -0.70
C GLY A 125 9.02 -2.33 0.67
N GLY A 126 8.42 -2.92 1.56
CA GLY A 126 8.25 -2.23 2.79
C GLY A 126 7.39 -2.97 3.78
N LEU A 127 7.77 -2.67 4.90
CA LEU A 127 7.16 -2.92 6.16
C LEU A 127 5.64 -2.64 6.16
N PHE A 128 5.16 -1.90 5.17
CA PHE A 128 3.80 -1.35 5.14
C PHE A 128 2.87 -2.02 4.12
N ASP A 129 3.40 -2.75 3.15
CA ASP A 129 2.57 -3.43 2.16
C ASP A 129 1.65 -4.44 2.83
N SER A 130 2.17 -5.18 3.80
CA SER A 130 1.35 -6.10 4.59
C SER A 130 0.20 -5.39 5.31
N VAL A 131 0.43 -4.19 5.83
CA VAL A 131 -0.61 -3.41 6.50
C VAL A 131 -1.70 -3.01 5.51
N ILE A 132 -1.31 -2.47 4.35
CA ILE A 132 -2.27 -2.04 3.32
C ILE A 132 -3.13 -3.21 2.84
N PHE A 133 -2.49 -4.37 2.57
CA PHE A 133 -3.19 -5.54 2.06
C PHE A 133 -4.13 -6.15 3.08
N ASP A 134 -3.70 -6.25 4.34
CA ASP A 134 -4.54 -6.79 5.40
C ASP A 134 -5.71 -5.82 5.72
N VAL A 135 -5.49 -4.51 5.66
CA VAL A 135 -6.58 -3.52 5.79
C VAL A 135 -7.54 -3.60 4.60
N ALA A 136 -7.04 -3.73 3.36
CA ALA A 136 -7.90 -3.93 2.20
C ALA A 136 -8.76 -5.18 2.35
N LYS A 137 -8.19 -6.31 2.79
CA LYS A 137 -8.91 -7.54 3.09
C LYS A 137 -9.99 -7.34 4.17
N TYR A 138 -9.66 -6.67 5.26
CA TYR A 138 -10.60 -6.38 6.33
C TYR A 138 -11.83 -5.61 5.84
N TYR A 139 -11.65 -4.68 4.91
CA TYR A 139 -12.74 -3.93 4.27
C TYR A 139 -13.33 -4.62 3.03
N ASN A 140 -13.02 -5.89 2.77
CA ASN A 140 -13.46 -6.66 1.60
C ASN A 140 -13.13 -5.97 0.26
N LYS A 141 -11.95 -5.37 0.18
CA LYS A 141 -11.45 -4.73 -1.05
C LYS A 141 -10.48 -5.64 -1.78
N ARG A 142 -10.45 -5.50 -3.11
CA ARG A 142 -9.58 -6.32 -3.95
C ARG A 142 -8.15 -5.79 -3.95
N VAL A 143 -7.20 -6.73 -3.92
CA VAL A 143 -5.78 -6.45 -4.11
C VAL A 143 -5.34 -7.12 -5.41
N PHE A 144 -4.76 -6.35 -6.31
CA PHE A 144 -4.23 -6.83 -7.59
C PHE A 144 -2.72 -6.72 -7.57
N LEU A 145 -2.06 -7.84 -7.87
CA LEU A 145 -0.64 -7.85 -8.14
C LEU A 145 -0.41 -7.69 -9.64
N LEU A 146 0.38 -6.71 -10.01
CA LEU A 146 0.79 -6.46 -11.38
C LEU A 146 2.24 -6.92 -11.55
N GLU A 147 2.44 -8.09 -12.16
CA GLU A 147 3.77 -8.59 -12.48
C GLU A 147 4.16 -8.14 -13.91
N THR A 148 5.38 -7.65 -14.06
CA THR A 148 5.96 -7.44 -15.39
C THR A 148 6.38 -8.79 -15.96
N SER A 149 5.81 -9.16 -17.09
CA SER A 149 6.29 -10.32 -17.85
C SER A 149 7.68 -10.02 -18.41
N LEU A 150 8.63 -10.91 -18.18
CA LEU A 150 9.94 -10.89 -18.83
C LEU A 150 9.85 -11.13 -20.36
N TYR A 151 8.71 -11.59 -20.85
CA TYR A 151 8.46 -11.80 -22.27
C TYR A 151 7.81 -10.57 -22.90
N ASN A 152 8.53 -9.87 -23.73
CA ASN A 152 8.08 -8.78 -24.62
C ASN A 152 7.69 -7.45 -23.95
N GLY A 153 8.11 -7.16 -22.74
CA GLY A 153 7.83 -5.86 -22.12
C GLY A 153 6.34 -5.55 -21.87
N ASN A 154 5.47 -6.53 -22.02
CA ASN A 154 4.06 -6.40 -21.74
C ASN A 154 3.77 -6.71 -20.28
N ILE A 155 3.03 -5.82 -19.66
CA ILE A 155 2.51 -6.07 -18.30
C ILE A 155 1.40 -7.11 -18.45
N VAL A 156 1.67 -8.32 -18.00
CA VAL A 156 0.63 -9.34 -17.85
C VAL A 156 0.10 -9.27 -16.43
N SER A 157 -1.01 -8.59 -16.26
CA SER A 157 -1.79 -8.65 -15.04
C SER A 157 -2.44 -10.01 -14.94
N ASN A 158 -1.99 -10.87 -14.07
CA ASN A 158 -2.62 -12.17 -13.92
C ASN A 158 -2.68 -12.71 -12.51
N SER A 159 -3.08 -11.94 -11.55
CA SER A 159 -3.67 -12.59 -10.39
C SER A 159 -4.53 -11.62 -9.60
N ILE A 160 -5.81 -11.84 -9.61
CA ILE A 160 -6.63 -11.49 -8.48
C ILE A 160 -6.15 -12.43 -7.36
N LEU A 161 -5.19 -11.98 -6.59
CA LEU A 161 -4.80 -12.69 -5.41
C LEU A 161 -5.92 -12.51 -4.39
N ASN A 162 -6.82 -13.47 -4.34
CA ASN A 162 -7.52 -13.72 -3.13
C ASN A 162 -6.46 -14.13 -2.11
N TYR A 163 -6.03 -13.18 -1.28
CA TYR A 163 -4.99 -13.39 -0.26
C TYR A 163 -5.33 -14.59 0.67
N ALA A 164 -6.61 -14.96 0.74
CA ALA A 164 -7.08 -16.16 1.45
C ALA A 164 -6.62 -17.49 0.82
N GLU A 165 -6.35 -17.51 -0.49
CA GLU A 165 -5.98 -18.76 -1.18
C GLU A 165 -4.47 -19.07 -1.12
N LYS A 166 -3.62 -18.09 -0.83
CA LYS A 166 -2.17 -18.32 -0.70
C LYS A 166 -1.74 -19.13 0.52
N GLU A 167 -2.57 -19.21 1.55
CA GLU A 167 -2.26 -20.04 2.73
C GLU A 167 -2.36 -21.55 2.47
N TYR A 168 -2.90 -21.96 1.32
CA TYR A 168 -3.15 -23.37 1.00
C TYR A 168 -2.28 -23.94 -0.11
N ILE A 169 -1.38 -23.16 -0.71
CA ILE A 169 -0.39 -23.68 -1.65
C ILE A 169 0.95 -23.82 -0.90
N LYS A 170 1.03 -24.85 -0.10
CA LYS A 170 2.29 -25.42 0.40
C LYS A 170 2.49 -26.80 -0.19
#